data_1afc24fa46c9fb151a7cbb172e01190f
#
_entry.id   1afc24fa46c9fb151a7cbb172e01190f
#
_cell.length_a   1.000
_cell.length_b   1.000
_cell.length_c   1.000
_cell.angle_alpha   90.00
_cell.angle_beta   90.00
_cell.angle_gamma   90.00
#
_symmetry.space_group_name_H-M   'P 1'
#
loop_
_entity.id
_entity.type
_entity.pdbx_description
1 polymer ?
#
loop_
_entity_poly.entity_id
_entity_poly.type
_entity_poly.pdbx_seq_one_letter_code
_entity_poly.pdbx_strand_id
1 'polypeptide(L)'
;QTFISFLAKSSLYRELFAIFAAKINDYEILKFKLLKDFARKHPDAADPLMRWAEFVEKIEWKSHAELKQAFPSADYVGNDRYVFNISGNKFRLVTIVVVFQGFLYIRFVGTHAEYDKIKDIKNI
;
A
#
# COMPACT_ATOMS: atom_id res chain seq x y z
N GLN A 1 2.56 19.70 -2.27
CA GLN A 1 3.64 19.32 -1.39
C GLN A 1 3.82 17.79 -1.36
N THR A 2 4.38 17.26 -0.33
CA THR A 2 4.66 15.84 -0.21
C THR A 2 3.70 15.17 0.76
N PHE A 3 3.66 13.85 0.72
CA PHE A 3 2.93 13.05 1.69
C PHE A 3 3.42 13.36 3.11
N ILE A 4 4.74 13.52 3.26
CA ILE A 4 5.34 13.90 4.54
C ILE A 4 4.78 15.25 5.02
N SER A 5 4.74 16.25 4.17
CA SER A 5 4.20 17.57 4.53
C SER A 5 2.73 17.50 4.89
N PHE A 6 1.98 16.69 4.17
CA PHE A 6 0.57 16.48 4.48
C PHE A 6 0.39 15.88 5.86
N LEU A 7 1.14 14.82 6.17
CA LEU A 7 1.09 14.14 7.45
C LEU A 7 1.76 14.92 8.56
N ALA A 8 2.62 15.87 8.22
CA ALA A 8 3.36 16.66 9.20
C ALA A 8 2.48 17.61 10.02
N LYS A 9 1.21 17.72 9.72
CA LYS A 9 0.26 18.36 10.61
C LYS A 9 0.14 17.62 11.93
N SER A 10 0.57 16.34 11.94
CA SER A 10 0.68 15.53 13.13
C SER A 10 2.14 15.13 13.31
N SER A 11 2.72 15.46 14.46
CA SER A 11 4.10 15.04 14.77
C SER A 11 4.22 13.52 14.80
N LEU A 12 3.15 12.82 15.17
CA LEU A 12 3.13 11.36 15.18
C LEU A 12 3.40 10.79 13.79
N TYR A 13 2.72 11.30 12.78
CA TYR A 13 2.92 10.83 11.41
C TYR A 13 4.30 11.16 10.88
N ARG A 14 4.87 12.28 11.28
CA ARG A 14 6.23 12.64 10.91
C ARG A 14 7.22 11.61 11.44
N GLU A 15 7.07 11.22 12.70
CA GLU A 15 7.93 10.21 13.32
C GLU A 15 7.73 8.84 12.67
N LEU A 16 6.48 8.44 12.45
CA LEU A 16 6.18 7.17 11.79
C LEU A 16 6.79 7.11 10.39
N PHE A 17 6.69 8.20 9.66
CA PHE A 17 7.27 8.26 8.32
C PHE A 17 8.79 8.15 8.36
N ALA A 18 9.43 8.80 9.32
CA ALA A 18 10.89 8.72 9.47
C ALA A 18 11.32 7.28 9.81
N ILE A 19 10.59 6.60 10.70
CA ILE A 19 10.85 5.21 11.03
C ILE A 19 10.66 4.31 9.83
N PHE A 20 9.59 4.52 9.08
CA PHE A 20 9.28 3.78 7.88
C PHE A 20 10.39 3.94 6.85
N ALA A 21 10.80 5.17 6.58
CA ALA A 21 11.87 5.45 5.62
C ALA A 21 13.20 4.82 6.03
N ALA A 22 13.48 4.74 7.34
CA ALA A 22 14.70 4.14 7.85
C ALA A 22 14.72 2.62 7.70
N LYS A 23 13.56 1.98 7.60
CA LYS A 23 13.43 0.52 7.52
C LYS A 23 13.32 -0.03 6.11
N ILE A 24 13.49 0.81 5.13
CA ILE A 24 13.26 0.48 3.73
C ILE A 24 14.25 -0.52 3.14
N ASN A 25 15.15 -1.08 3.94
CA ASN A 25 16.24 -1.91 3.45
C ASN A 25 15.84 -3.36 3.16
N ASP A 26 14.82 -3.90 3.85
CA ASP A 26 14.46 -5.31 3.73
C ASP A 26 13.30 -5.55 2.76
N TYR A 27 12.26 -4.72 2.85
CA TYR A 27 11.08 -4.79 1.99
C TYR A 27 10.77 -3.38 1.51
N GLU A 28 10.57 -3.23 0.22
CA GLU A 28 10.49 -1.92 -0.39
C GLU A 28 9.17 -1.73 -1.11
N ILE A 29 8.53 -0.58 -0.86
CA ILE A 29 7.33 -0.18 -1.57
C ILE A 29 7.75 0.78 -2.68
N LEU A 30 7.59 0.34 -3.93
CA LEU A 30 7.93 1.15 -5.09
C LEU A 30 6.71 1.93 -5.56
N LYS A 31 6.95 3.11 -6.12
CA LYS A 31 5.90 4.02 -6.59
C LYS A 31 5.03 4.55 -5.47
N PHE A 32 5.63 4.77 -4.31
CA PHE A 32 4.95 5.28 -3.13
C PHE A 32 4.27 6.62 -3.40
N LYS A 33 4.74 7.37 -4.38
CA LYS A 33 4.15 8.64 -4.76
C LYS A 33 2.66 8.52 -5.11
N LEU A 34 2.24 7.38 -5.65
CA LEU A 34 0.82 7.18 -5.96
C LEU A 34 -0.05 7.25 -4.69
N LEU A 35 0.47 6.73 -3.58
CA LEU A 35 -0.24 6.80 -2.30
C LEU A 35 -0.28 8.23 -1.77
N LYS A 36 0.81 8.96 -1.91
CA LYS A 36 0.89 10.36 -1.50
C LYS A 36 -0.15 11.20 -2.24
N ASP A 37 -0.20 11.04 -3.54
CA ASP A 37 -1.10 11.82 -4.40
C ASP A 37 -2.56 11.48 -4.09
N PHE A 38 -2.84 10.21 -3.89
CA PHE A 38 -4.20 9.79 -3.55
C PHE A 38 -4.64 10.35 -2.19
N ALA A 39 -3.76 10.31 -1.20
CA ALA A 39 -4.07 10.83 0.14
C ALA A 39 -4.34 12.33 0.14
N ARG A 40 -3.75 13.08 -0.78
CA ARG A 40 -4.06 14.49 -0.92
C ARG A 40 -5.49 14.73 -1.37
N LYS A 41 -5.97 13.90 -2.28
CA LYS A 41 -7.35 14.01 -2.80
C LYS A 41 -8.36 13.39 -1.84
N HIS A 42 -7.93 12.40 -1.08
CA HIS A 42 -8.76 11.65 -0.15
C HIS A 42 -8.09 11.62 1.22
N PRO A 43 -8.19 12.70 2.01
CA PRO A 43 -7.50 12.78 3.31
C PRO A 43 -7.86 11.66 4.27
N ASP A 44 -9.07 11.12 4.16
CA ASP A 44 -9.51 10.00 4.98
C ASP A 44 -8.80 8.68 4.63
N ALA A 45 -8.10 8.62 3.51
CA ALA A 45 -7.29 7.47 3.15
C ALA A 45 -5.88 7.54 3.74
N ALA A 46 -5.43 8.69 4.23
CA ALA A 46 -4.05 8.89 4.66
C ALA A 46 -3.65 7.94 5.79
N ASP A 47 -4.43 7.90 6.87
CA ASP A 47 -4.16 7.03 8.01
C ASP A 47 -4.18 5.54 7.63
N PRO A 48 -5.23 5.06 6.95
CA PRO A 48 -5.28 3.65 6.56
C PRO A 48 -4.11 3.25 5.65
N LEU A 49 -3.73 4.10 4.71
CA LEU A 49 -2.60 3.81 3.82
C LEU A 49 -1.28 3.78 4.57
N MET A 50 -1.09 4.70 5.51
CA MET A 50 0.12 4.72 6.32
C MET A 50 0.21 3.46 7.19
N ARG A 51 -0.88 3.04 7.79
CA ARG A 51 -0.90 1.80 8.58
C ARG A 51 -0.61 0.59 7.72
N TRP A 52 -1.16 0.54 6.51
CA TRP A 52 -0.87 -0.53 5.58
C TRP A 52 0.62 -0.59 5.25
N ALA A 53 1.19 0.56 4.88
CA ALA A 53 2.60 0.65 4.50
C ALA A 53 3.52 0.25 5.65
N GLU A 54 3.24 0.75 6.85
CA GLU A 54 4.01 0.44 8.03
C GLU A 54 3.95 -1.06 8.36
N PHE A 55 2.77 -1.65 8.24
CA PHE A 55 2.60 -3.08 8.51
C PHE A 55 3.37 -3.93 7.50
N VAL A 56 3.29 -3.58 6.22
CA VAL A 56 4.03 -4.27 5.15
C VAL A 56 5.53 -4.25 5.41
N GLU A 57 6.04 -3.10 5.85
CA GLU A 57 7.48 -2.96 6.10
C GLU A 57 7.93 -3.71 7.35
N LYS A 58 7.05 -3.89 8.33
CA LYS A 58 7.40 -4.54 9.58
C LYS A 58 7.41 -6.06 9.49
N ILE A 59 6.52 -6.63 8.69
CA ILE A 59 6.38 -8.08 8.64
C ILE A 59 7.36 -8.66 7.64
N GLU A 60 7.81 -9.87 7.91
CA GLU A 60 8.53 -10.65 6.93
C GLU A 60 7.53 -11.46 6.13
N TRP A 61 7.64 -11.37 4.80
CA TRP A 61 6.81 -12.18 3.91
C TRP A 61 7.72 -12.76 2.84
N LYS A 62 8.08 -14.01 3.02
CA LYS A 62 9.00 -14.72 2.12
C LYS A 62 8.26 -15.55 1.07
N SER A 63 6.93 -15.57 1.14
CA SER A 63 6.10 -16.31 0.22
C SER A 63 4.75 -15.62 0.09
N HIS A 64 4.02 -15.97 -0.96
CA HIS A 64 2.65 -15.52 -1.14
C HIS A 64 1.76 -16.00 0.02
N ALA A 65 2.00 -17.19 0.52
CA ALA A 65 1.23 -17.73 1.64
C ALA A 65 1.41 -16.89 2.90
N GLU A 66 2.64 -16.46 3.19
CA GLU A 66 2.91 -15.60 4.35
C GLU A 66 2.27 -14.24 4.21
N LEU A 67 2.31 -13.68 3.02
CA LEU A 67 1.65 -12.39 2.75
C LEU A 67 0.13 -12.51 2.96
N LYS A 68 -0.46 -13.58 2.48
CA LYS A 68 -1.90 -13.82 2.64
C LYS A 68 -2.28 -14.03 4.10
N GLN A 69 -1.42 -14.68 4.88
CA GLN A 69 -1.63 -14.82 6.32
C GLN A 69 -1.64 -13.47 7.02
N ALA A 70 -0.73 -12.58 6.64
CA ALA A 70 -0.65 -11.24 7.23
C ALA A 70 -1.83 -10.37 6.82
N PHE A 71 -2.35 -10.57 5.62
CA PHE A 71 -3.46 -9.81 5.06
C PHE A 71 -4.56 -10.76 4.59
N PRO A 72 -5.34 -11.34 5.52
CA PRO A 72 -6.35 -12.33 5.13
C PRO A 72 -7.40 -11.83 4.14
N SER A 73 -7.69 -10.54 4.16
CA SER A 73 -8.68 -9.94 3.26
C SER A 73 -8.11 -9.54 1.90
N ALA A 74 -6.80 -9.68 1.71
CA ALA A 74 -6.19 -9.37 0.41
C ALA A 74 -6.54 -10.45 -0.61
N ASP A 75 -6.80 -10.03 -1.84
CA ASP A 75 -7.13 -10.93 -2.93
C ASP A 75 -5.97 -11.08 -3.88
N TYR A 76 -5.56 -12.31 -4.11
CA TYR A 76 -4.61 -12.60 -5.17
C TYR A 76 -5.38 -12.75 -6.48
N VAL A 77 -5.14 -11.84 -7.42
CA VAL A 77 -5.90 -11.81 -8.67
C VAL A 77 -5.13 -12.39 -9.85
N GLY A 78 -3.96 -12.95 -9.59
CA GLY A 78 -3.12 -13.57 -10.61
C GLY A 78 -1.98 -12.66 -11.03
N ASN A 79 -0.99 -13.26 -11.68
CA ASN A 79 0.15 -12.55 -12.26
C ASN A 79 0.87 -11.66 -11.24
N ASP A 80 1.01 -12.16 -10.00
CA ASP A 80 1.65 -11.49 -8.86
C ASP A 80 0.93 -10.23 -8.39
N ARG A 81 -0.30 -10.00 -8.81
CA ARG A 81 -1.09 -8.85 -8.34
C ARG A 81 -1.91 -9.23 -7.12
N TYR A 82 -1.84 -8.35 -6.11
CA TYR A 82 -2.68 -8.41 -4.92
C TYR A 82 -3.52 -7.16 -4.81
N VAL A 83 -4.75 -7.34 -4.38
CA VAL A 83 -5.69 -6.25 -4.11
C VAL A 83 -5.91 -6.18 -2.61
N PHE A 84 -5.58 -5.04 -2.01
CA PHE A 84 -5.78 -4.81 -0.60
C PHE A 84 -6.98 -3.90 -0.39
N ASN A 85 -7.83 -4.26 0.56
CA ASN A 85 -8.90 -3.39 1.01
C ASN A 85 -8.33 -2.38 1.99
N ILE A 86 -8.60 -1.12 1.76
CA ILE A 86 -8.12 -0.03 2.61
C ILE A 86 -9.36 0.66 3.18
N SER A 87 -9.37 0.85 4.50
CA SER A 87 -10.52 1.43 5.20
C SER A 87 -11.81 0.64 4.91
N GLY A 88 -11.76 -0.66 5.17
CA GLY A 88 -12.87 -1.56 4.87
C GLY A 88 -13.11 -1.67 3.36
N ASN A 89 -14.27 -1.29 2.92
CA ASN A 89 -14.63 -1.33 1.51
C ASN A 89 -14.43 -0.03 0.76
N LYS A 90 -13.88 0.98 1.43
CA LYS A 90 -13.86 2.34 0.87
C LYS A 90 -12.87 2.50 -0.27
N PHE A 91 -11.67 1.96 -0.08
CA PHE A 91 -10.58 2.12 -1.06
C PHE A 91 -9.99 0.76 -1.42
N ARG A 92 -9.37 0.73 -2.59
CA ARG A 92 -8.64 -0.46 -3.08
C ARG A 92 -7.24 -0.07 -3.48
N LEU A 93 -6.29 -0.94 -3.15
CA LEU A 93 -4.88 -0.77 -3.46
C LEU A 93 -4.42 -2.01 -4.22
N VAL A 94 -3.88 -1.82 -5.41
CA VAL A 94 -3.39 -2.93 -6.24
C VAL A 94 -1.88 -2.84 -6.33
N THR A 95 -1.22 -3.95 -6.04
CA THR A 95 0.24 -4.05 -6.07
C THR A 95 0.69 -5.22 -6.90
N ILE A 96 1.88 -5.12 -7.47
CA ILE A 96 2.64 -6.28 -7.88
C ILE A 96 3.54 -6.64 -6.72
N VAL A 97 3.55 -7.91 -6.32
CA VAL A 97 4.37 -8.39 -5.22
C VAL A 97 5.48 -9.26 -5.76
N VAL A 98 6.71 -8.80 -5.60
CA VAL A 98 7.88 -9.57 -6.00
C VAL A 98 8.50 -10.14 -4.73
N VAL A 99 7.99 -11.30 -4.33
CA VAL A 99 8.34 -11.95 -3.05
C VAL A 99 9.85 -12.19 -2.96
N PHE A 100 10.43 -12.70 -4.04
CA PHE A 100 11.83 -13.07 -4.07
C PHE A 100 12.76 -11.92 -3.72
N GLN A 101 12.42 -10.70 -4.16
CA GLN A 101 13.26 -9.52 -3.97
C GLN A 101 12.75 -8.59 -2.87
N GLY A 102 11.58 -8.88 -2.31
CA GLY A 102 11.01 -8.06 -1.25
C GLY A 102 10.43 -6.74 -1.72
N PHE A 103 9.87 -6.69 -2.92
CA PHE A 103 9.27 -5.47 -3.47
C PHE A 103 7.75 -5.58 -3.52
N LEU A 104 7.08 -4.47 -3.16
CA LEU A 104 5.69 -4.23 -3.52
C LEU A 104 5.66 -3.03 -4.46
N TYR A 105 5.17 -3.23 -5.64
CA TYR A 105 5.10 -2.19 -6.66
C TYR A 105 3.66 -1.69 -6.73
N ILE A 106 3.43 -0.43 -6.33
CA ILE A 106 2.07 0.14 -6.35
C ILE A 106 1.65 0.35 -7.80
N ARG A 107 0.51 -0.22 -8.16
CA ARG A 107 -0.03 -0.09 -9.52
C ARG A 107 -1.26 0.79 -9.57
N PHE A 108 -2.06 0.78 -8.51
CA PHE A 108 -3.30 1.52 -8.49
C PHE A 108 -3.71 1.75 -7.04
N VAL A 109 -4.24 2.92 -6.76
CA VAL A 109 -4.98 3.20 -5.54
C VAL A 109 -6.17 4.04 -5.93
N GLY A 110 -7.35 3.70 -5.43
CA GLY A 110 -8.56 4.39 -5.81
C GLY A 110 -9.72 4.03 -4.90
N THR A 111 -10.86 4.64 -5.19
CA THR A 111 -12.11 4.29 -4.53
C THR A 111 -12.57 2.93 -5.04
N HIS A 112 -13.50 2.31 -4.29
CA HIS A 112 -14.11 1.04 -4.73
C HIS A 112 -14.72 1.20 -6.13
N ALA A 113 -15.40 2.30 -6.39
CA ALA A 113 -16.04 2.53 -7.69
C ALA A 113 -15.01 2.65 -8.82
N GLU A 114 -13.89 3.31 -8.54
CA GLU A 114 -12.81 3.41 -9.53
C GLU A 114 -12.18 2.05 -9.80
N TYR A 115 -11.98 1.26 -8.76
CA TYR A 115 -11.46 -0.09 -8.90
C TYR A 115 -12.38 -0.95 -9.75
N ASP A 116 -13.69 -0.85 -9.57
CA ASP A 116 -14.66 -1.65 -10.31
C ASP A 116 -14.64 -1.41 -11.82
N LYS A 117 -14.06 -0.31 -12.25
CA LYS A 117 -13.92 0.02 -13.67
C LYS A 117 -12.72 -0.62 -14.34
N ILE A 118 -11.82 -1.21 -13.56
CA ILE A 118 -10.63 -1.85 -14.12
C ILE A 118 -11.04 -3.17 -14.77
N LYS A 119 -10.73 -3.33 -16.05
CA LYS A 119 -11.16 -4.51 -16.80
C LYS A 119 -10.20 -5.67 -16.75
N ASP A 120 -8.91 -5.40 -16.58
CA ASP A 120 -7.89 -6.43 -16.64
C ASP A 120 -6.91 -6.25 -15.49
N ILE A 121 -7.42 -6.51 -14.30
CA ILE A 121 -6.74 -6.21 -13.05
C ILE A 121 -5.37 -6.89 -12.93
N LYS A 122 -5.22 -8.07 -13.49
CA LYS A 122 -3.97 -8.82 -13.36
C LYS A 122 -2.89 -8.36 -14.32
N ASN A 123 -3.17 -7.38 -15.16
CA ASN A 123 -2.18 -6.87 -16.13
C ASN A 123 -1.94 -5.37 -16.03
N ILE A 124 -2.50 -4.71 -15.03
CA ILE A 124 -2.23 -3.28 -14.84
C ILE A 124 -0.86 -3.03 -14.27
#